data_28f877a18be4722838fd3073f7ae1484
#
_entry.id   28f877a18be4722838fd3073f7ae1484
#
_cell.length_a   1.000
_cell.length_b   1.000
_cell.length_c   1.000
_cell.angle_alpha   90.00
_cell.angle_beta   90.00
_cell.angle_gamma   90.00
#
_symmetry.space_group_name_H-M   'P 1'
#
loop_
_entity.id
_entity.type
_entity.pdbx_description
1 polymer ?
#
loop_
_entity_poly.entity_id
_entity_poly.type
_entity_poly.pdbx_seq_one_letter_code
_entity_poly.pdbx_strand_id
1 'polypeptide(L)'
;MPARFESKILSRDDCVAAIKAGALPRPLIFTNGVFDILHRGHVTYLDQAAQLGASLIVALNIDESVRRLGKGDDRPLNCLADRAALLAALSCVSMVTEFDEDTPQALIEQLRPDVIVKGGDYDMETLPETASVKSWGGRAVAIPFEFQRSTTSLIGKIRR
;
A
#
# COMPACT_ATOMS: atom_id res chain seq x y z
N MET A 1 -0.29 -1.07 -27.24
CA MET A 1 0.89 -1.52 -26.48
C MET A 1 0.61 -1.22 -25.00
N PRO A 2 0.71 -2.20 -24.10
CA PRO A 2 0.52 -1.95 -22.67
C PRO A 2 1.57 -0.97 -22.14
N ALA A 3 1.18 -0.17 -21.14
CA ALA A 3 2.11 0.75 -20.50
C ALA A 3 3.16 -0.04 -19.67
N ARG A 4 4.39 0.47 -19.60
CA ARG A 4 5.49 -0.26 -18.93
C ARG A 4 5.22 -0.54 -17.46
N PHE A 5 4.49 0.34 -16.77
CA PHE A 5 4.20 0.19 -15.36
C PHE A 5 3.17 -0.93 -15.09
N GLU A 6 2.37 -1.33 -16.08
CA GLU A 6 1.36 -2.39 -15.90
C GLU A 6 1.98 -3.73 -15.49
N SER A 7 3.22 -3.98 -15.88
CA SER A 7 3.95 -5.19 -15.46
C SER A 7 4.22 -5.25 -13.95
N LYS A 8 4.07 -4.15 -13.24
CA LYS A 8 4.19 -4.10 -11.77
C LYS A 8 2.88 -4.50 -11.06
N ILE A 9 1.75 -4.55 -11.77
CA ILE A 9 0.44 -4.83 -11.18
C ILE A 9 0.21 -6.34 -11.27
N LEU A 10 0.14 -6.99 -10.11
CA LEU A 10 -0.06 -8.43 -10.00
C LEU A 10 -1.26 -8.74 -9.11
N SER A 11 -1.98 -9.82 -9.47
CA SER A 11 -2.96 -10.41 -8.55
C SER A 11 -2.26 -10.81 -7.23
N ARG A 12 -3.04 -10.99 -6.17
CA ARG A 12 -2.49 -11.46 -4.89
C ARG A 12 -1.66 -12.74 -5.05
N ASP A 13 -2.21 -13.73 -5.74
CA ASP A 13 -1.55 -15.04 -5.91
C ASP A 13 -0.27 -14.93 -6.73
N ASP A 14 -0.29 -14.15 -7.82
CA ASP A 14 0.90 -13.91 -8.64
C ASP A 14 1.97 -13.10 -7.88
N CYS A 15 1.55 -12.13 -7.08
CA CYS A 15 2.46 -11.38 -6.22
C CYS A 15 3.15 -12.30 -5.21
N VAL A 16 2.39 -13.11 -4.49
CA VAL A 16 2.94 -14.08 -3.52
C VAL A 16 3.91 -15.05 -4.20
N ALA A 17 3.54 -15.60 -5.37
CA ALA A 17 4.40 -16.49 -6.14
C ALA A 17 5.69 -15.79 -6.59
N ALA A 18 5.60 -14.56 -7.10
CA ALA A 18 6.75 -13.78 -7.53
C ALA A 18 7.72 -13.49 -6.37
N ILE A 19 7.21 -13.10 -5.20
CA ILE A 19 8.05 -12.83 -4.03
C ILE A 19 8.74 -14.12 -3.53
N LYS A 20 8.03 -15.23 -3.48
CA LYS A 20 8.61 -16.54 -3.12
C LYS A 20 9.70 -16.99 -4.10
N ALA A 21 9.56 -16.62 -5.39
CA ALA A 21 10.54 -16.89 -6.43
C ALA A 21 11.73 -15.89 -6.43
N GLY A 22 11.74 -14.89 -5.54
CA GLY A 22 12.82 -13.91 -5.44
C GLY A 22 12.81 -12.83 -6.53
N ALA A 23 11.63 -12.49 -7.06
CA ALA A 23 11.48 -11.51 -8.16
C ALA A 23 11.90 -10.09 -7.78
N LEU A 24 11.87 -9.75 -6.49
CA LEU A 24 12.28 -8.43 -5.99
C LEU A 24 13.44 -8.53 -5.02
N PRO A 25 14.42 -7.62 -5.09
CA PRO A 25 15.50 -7.55 -4.12
C PRO A 25 15.00 -7.15 -2.73
N ARG A 26 15.67 -7.66 -1.71
CA ARG A 26 15.41 -7.35 -0.31
C ARG A 26 16.44 -6.33 0.22
N PRO A 27 16.12 -5.54 1.25
CA PRO A 27 14.94 -5.60 2.11
C PRO A 27 13.63 -5.24 1.39
N LEU A 28 12.59 -6.04 1.66
CA LEU A 28 11.27 -5.87 1.08
C LEU A 28 10.40 -5.01 2.01
N ILE A 29 9.92 -3.89 1.49
CA ILE A 29 9.06 -2.95 2.20
C ILE A 29 7.61 -3.17 1.77
N PHE A 30 6.70 -3.17 2.72
CA PHE A 30 5.28 -3.33 2.48
C PHE A 30 4.50 -2.17 3.09
N THR A 31 3.59 -1.63 2.32
CA THR A 31 2.55 -0.73 2.81
C THR A 31 1.20 -1.06 2.15
N ASN A 32 0.12 -0.60 2.76
CA ASN A 32 -1.23 -0.80 2.25
C ASN A 32 -2.09 0.44 2.42
N GLY A 33 -3.15 0.52 1.65
CA GLY A 33 -4.14 1.58 1.76
C GLY A 33 -5.14 1.57 0.62
N VAL A 34 -6.05 2.54 0.64
CA VAL A 34 -7.05 2.75 -0.43
C VAL A 34 -6.44 3.52 -1.58
N PHE A 35 -5.72 4.61 -1.30
CA PHE A 35 -5.10 5.50 -2.29
C PHE A 35 -6.09 5.93 -3.39
N ASP A 36 -7.25 6.41 -2.97
CA ASP A 36 -8.35 6.70 -3.89
C ASP A 36 -8.04 7.88 -4.83
N ILE A 37 -7.56 8.99 -4.25
CA ILE A 37 -7.03 10.13 -5.01
C ILE A 37 -5.63 10.40 -4.49
N LEU A 38 -4.63 10.25 -5.34
CA LEU A 38 -3.25 10.55 -4.99
C LEU A 38 -3.05 12.05 -4.79
N HIS A 39 -2.30 12.40 -3.77
CA HIS A 39 -1.88 13.76 -3.48
C HIS A 39 -0.42 13.76 -3.00
N ARG A 40 0.15 14.94 -2.84
CA ARG A 40 1.56 15.10 -2.45
C ARG A 40 1.92 14.32 -1.19
N GLY A 41 1.02 14.25 -0.21
CA GLY A 41 1.23 13.47 1.01
C GLY A 41 1.47 11.98 0.73
N HIS A 42 0.68 11.37 -0.14
CA HIS A 42 0.87 9.98 -0.55
C HIS A 42 2.21 9.76 -1.28
N VAL A 43 2.51 10.61 -2.25
CA VAL A 43 3.74 10.46 -3.06
C VAL A 43 4.99 10.60 -2.20
N THR A 44 5.03 11.60 -1.32
CA THR A 44 6.14 11.81 -0.39
C THR A 44 6.29 10.63 0.57
N TYR A 45 5.18 10.18 1.16
CA TYR A 45 5.17 9.03 2.05
C TYR A 45 5.69 7.76 1.37
N LEU A 46 5.23 7.45 0.16
CA LEU A 46 5.65 6.26 -0.58
C LEU A 46 7.13 6.30 -0.94
N ASP A 47 7.64 7.47 -1.33
CA ASP A 47 9.07 7.65 -1.60
C ASP A 47 9.92 7.44 -0.35
N GLN A 48 9.51 8.02 0.78
CA GLN A 48 10.18 7.81 2.07
C GLN A 48 10.12 6.34 2.51
N ALA A 49 8.99 5.66 2.31
CA ALA A 49 8.87 4.23 2.61
C ALA A 49 9.85 3.40 1.75
N ALA A 50 9.94 3.70 0.45
CA ALA A 50 10.85 2.99 -0.45
C ALA A 50 12.33 3.12 -0.06
N GLN A 51 12.72 4.23 0.57
CA GLN A 51 14.10 4.45 1.04
C GLN A 51 14.50 3.54 2.21
N LEU A 52 13.57 2.85 2.83
CA LEU A 52 13.85 1.92 3.94
C LEU A 52 14.39 0.56 3.48
N GLY A 53 14.38 0.28 2.18
CA GLY A 53 14.85 -0.99 1.64
C GLY A 53 15.10 -0.96 0.15
N ALA A 54 15.11 -2.12 -0.46
CA ALA A 54 15.43 -2.28 -1.88
C ALA A 54 14.18 -2.30 -2.79
N SER A 55 13.03 -2.73 -2.28
CA SER A 55 11.80 -2.84 -3.05
C SER A 55 10.59 -2.45 -2.21
N LEU A 56 9.65 -1.72 -2.80
CA LEU A 56 8.39 -1.33 -2.17
C LEU A 56 7.21 -2.04 -2.84
N ILE A 57 6.45 -2.80 -2.06
CA ILE A 57 5.15 -3.35 -2.44
C ILE A 57 4.06 -2.49 -1.83
N VAL A 58 3.08 -2.09 -2.65
CA VAL A 58 1.87 -1.42 -2.21
C VAL A 58 0.68 -2.35 -2.42
N ALA A 59 -0.03 -2.67 -1.35
CA ALA A 59 -1.26 -3.46 -1.40
C ALA A 59 -2.49 -2.56 -1.28
N LEU A 60 -3.42 -2.74 -2.20
CA LEU A 60 -4.66 -1.97 -2.28
C LEU A 60 -5.85 -2.76 -1.73
N ASN A 61 -6.69 -2.10 -0.93
CA ASN A 61 -8.02 -2.61 -0.66
C ASN A 61 -8.81 -2.72 -1.98
N ILE A 62 -9.44 -3.84 -2.26
CA ILE A 62 -10.39 -3.94 -3.37
C ILE A 62 -11.60 -3.05 -3.13
N ASP A 63 -12.39 -2.76 -4.16
CA ASP A 63 -13.49 -1.79 -4.05
C ASP A 63 -14.53 -2.19 -2.98
N GLU A 64 -14.83 -3.46 -2.86
CA GLU A 64 -15.73 -4.01 -1.84
C GLU A 64 -15.18 -3.79 -0.42
N SER A 65 -13.90 -4.02 -0.20
CA SER A 65 -13.23 -3.76 1.07
C SER A 65 -13.28 -2.27 1.44
N VAL A 66 -13.07 -1.38 0.46
CA VAL A 66 -13.17 0.08 0.68
C VAL A 66 -14.56 0.47 1.16
N ARG A 67 -15.61 -0.11 0.58
CA ARG A 67 -17.00 0.16 0.99
C ARG A 67 -17.26 -0.25 2.44
N ARG A 68 -16.69 -1.38 2.87
CA ARG A 68 -16.80 -1.84 4.28
C ARG A 68 -16.08 -0.93 5.28
N LEU A 69 -15.10 -0.13 4.85
CA LEU A 69 -14.39 0.81 5.74
C LEU A 69 -15.22 2.03 6.17
N GLY A 70 -16.43 2.22 5.61
CA GLY A 70 -17.35 3.26 6.04
C GLY A 70 -16.90 4.70 5.75
N LYS A 71 -16.06 4.90 4.74
CA LYS A 71 -15.55 6.23 4.36
C LYS A 71 -16.53 7.06 3.51
N GLY A 72 -17.77 6.61 3.34
CA GLY A 72 -18.81 7.20 2.53
C GLY A 72 -19.34 6.25 1.46
N ASP A 73 -20.63 6.40 1.11
CA ASP A 73 -21.33 5.48 0.19
C ASP A 73 -20.81 5.58 -1.25
N ASP A 74 -20.15 6.67 -1.60
CA ASP A 74 -19.59 6.96 -2.91
C ASP A 74 -18.09 6.57 -3.03
N ARG A 75 -17.54 5.86 -2.06
CA ARG A 75 -16.14 5.44 -2.05
C ARG A 75 -15.98 3.96 -2.43
N PRO A 76 -14.95 3.58 -3.23
CA PRO A 76 -13.93 4.46 -3.79
C PRO A 76 -14.45 5.25 -5.00
N LEU A 77 -13.87 6.42 -5.27
CA LEU A 77 -14.14 7.21 -6.49
C LEU A 77 -13.47 6.58 -7.71
N ASN A 78 -12.25 6.12 -7.55
CA ASN A 78 -11.49 5.40 -8.56
C ASN A 78 -11.55 3.89 -8.28
N CYS A 79 -11.87 3.11 -9.31
CA CYS A 79 -11.87 1.66 -9.20
C CYS A 79 -10.45 1.12 -8.95
N LEU A 80 -10.36 -0.10 -8.47
CA LEU A 80 -9.09 -0.76 -8.14
C LEU A 80 -8.08 -0.68 -9.29
N ALA A 81 -8.50 -0.93 -10.54
CA ALA A 81 -7.61 -0.89 -11.69
C ALA A 81 -6.95 0.49 -11.89
N ASP A 82 -7.73 1.56 -11.76
CA ASP A 82 -7.22 2.93 -11.90
C ASP A 82 -6.28 3.29 -10.75
N ARG A 83 -6.64 2.94 -9.51
CA ARG A 83 -5.80 3.17 -8.34
C ARG A 83 -4.47 2.42 -8.45
N ALA A 84 -4.50 1.17 -8.90
CA ALA A 84 -3.30 0.36 -9.10
C ALA A 84 -2.39 0.94 -10.20
N ALA A 85 -2.97 1.38 -11.32
CA ALA A 85 -2.22 1.99 -12.42
C ALA A 85 -1.46 3.25 -11.98
N LEU A 86 -2.13 4.15 -11.24
CA LEU A 86 -1.52 5.37 -10.73
C LEU A 86 -0.34 5.09 -9.79
N LEU A 87 -0.48 4.13 -8.87
CA LEU A 87 0.59 3.72 -7.96
C LEU A 87 1.75 3.05 -8.70
N ALA A 88 1.45 2.15 -9.62
CA ALA A 88 2.46 1.45 -10.40
C ALA A 88 3.29 2.40 -11.28
N ALA A 89 2.72 3.52 -11.71
CA ALA A 89 3.42 4.54 -12.47
C ALA A 89 4.46 5.32 -11.65
N LEU A 90 4.39 5.30 -10.32
CA LEU A 90 5.37 5.93 -9.46
C LEU A 90 6.70 5.17 -9.50
N SER A 91 7.80 5.90 -9.65
CA SER A 91 9.14 5.30 -9.74
C SER A 91 9.56 4.56 -8.47
N CYS A 92 9.12 5.02 -7.31
CA CYS A 92 9.43 4.42 -6.01
C CYS A 92 8.69 3.09 -5.75
N VAL A 93 7.62 2.78 -6.49
CA VAL A 93 6.83 1.56 -6.32
C VAL A 93 7.38 0.45 -7.20
N SER A 94 7.71 -0.69 -6.59
CA SER A 94 8.25 -1.87 -7.28
C SER A 94 7.14 -2.82 -7.74
N MET A 95 6.08 -2.96 -6.95
CA MET A 95 4.96 -3.87 -7.23
C MET A 95 3.69 -3.36 -6.56
N VAL A 96 2.56 -3.57 -7.22
CA VAL A 96 1.22 -3.28 -6.69
C VAL A 96 0.41 -4.57 -6.70
N THR A 97 -0.28 -4.84 -5.60
CA THR A 97 -1.20 -5.98 -5.46
C THR A 97 -2.45 -5.57 -4.70
N GLU A 98 -3.31 -6.53 -4.39
CA GLU A 98 -4.63 -6.30 -3.80
C GLU A 98 -4.93 -7.24 -2.64
N PHE A 99 -5.87 -6.87 -1.79
CA PHE A 99 -6.42 -7.72 -0.73
C PHE A 99 -7.87 -7.33 -0.43
N ASP A 100 -8.67 -8.30 0.02
CA ASP A 100 -10.10 -8.12 0.32
C ASP A 100 -10.37 -7.98 1.83
N GLU A 101 -9.52 -8.53 2.68
CA GLU A 101 -9.73 -8.56 4.12
C GLU A 101 -9.71 -7.14 4.73
N ASP A 102 -10.30 -6.99 5.92
CA ASP A 102 -10.33 -5.71 6.63
C ASP A 102 -8.93 -5.23 7.06
N THR A 103 -8.01 -6.17 7.23
CA THR A 103 -6.59 -5.90 7.50
C THR A 103 -5.70 -6.67 6.52
N PRO A 104 -4.50 -6.21 6.23
CA PRO A 104 -3.58 -6.89 5.31
C PRO A 104 -2.81 -8.05 5.96
N GLN A 105 -3.14 -8.48 7.18
CA GLN A 105 -2.34 -9.42 7.96
C GLN A 105 -2.06 -10.73 7.20
N ALA A 106 -3.10 -11.35 6.61
CA ALA A 106 -2.92 -12.61 5.89
C ALA A 106 -1.97 -12.46 4.68
N LEU A 107 -2.06 -11.34 3.97
CA LEU A 107 -1.15 -11.06 2.87
C LEU A 107 0.28 -10.81 3.36
N ILE A 108 0.46 -10.06 4.45
CA ILE A 108 1.76 -9.81 5.07
C ILE A 108 2.42 -11.13 5.49
N GLU A 109 1.67 -12.06 6.07
CA GLU A 109 2.18 -13.38 6.46
C GLU A 109 2.62 -14.22 5.26
N GLN A 110 1.94 -14.09 4.12
CA GLN A 110 2.31 -14.76 2.89
C GLN A 110 3.56 -14.17 2.23
N LEU A 111 3.70 -12.84 2.25
CA LEU A 111 4.81 -12.12 1.61
C LEU A 111 6.07 -12.07 2.51
N ARG A 112 5.90 -12.07 3.82
CA ARG A 112 6.97 -11.94 4.82
C ARG A 112 7.92 -10.77 4.53
N PRO A 113 7.40 -9.53 4.49
CA PRO A 113 8.24 -8.37 4.26
C PRO A 113 9.24 -8.15 5.41
N ASP A 114 10.36 -7.49 5.08
CA ASP A 114 11.38 -7.12 6.08
C ASP A 114 10.93 -5.89 6.89
N VAL A 115 10.15 -5.01 6.26
CA VAL A 115 9.61 -3.81 6.93
C VAL A 115 8.15 -3.61 6.50
N ILE A 116 7.27 -3.42 7.47
CA ILE A 116 5.93 -2.86 7.21
C ILE A 116 5.91 -1.38 7.58
N VAL A 117 5.22 -0.58 6.77
CA VAL A 117 5.16 0.86 6.95
C VAL A 117 3.71 1.34 7.00
N LYS A 118 3.42 2.24 7.93
CA LYS A 118 2.15 2.98 7.99
C LYS A 118 2.43 4.48 7.94
N GLY A 119 1.57 5.21 7.22
CA GLY A 119 1.62 6.67 7.20
C GLY A 119 0.80 7.27 8.33
N GLY A 120 1.37 8.21 9.07
CA GLY A 120 0.74 8.89 10.20
C GLY A 120 1.33 8.55 11.55
N ASP A 121 0.70 9.06 12.61
CA ASP A 121 1.11 8.83 13.99
C ASP A 121 0.46 7.55 14.52
N TYR A 122 1.04 6.41 14.16
CA TYR A 122 0.61 5.10 14.66
C TYR A 122 1.56 4.60 15.75
N ASP A 123 0.96 4.05 16.81
CA ASP A 123 1.70 3.14 17.69
C ASP A 123 1.76 1.77 17.01
N MET A 124 2.87 1.51 16.34
CA MET A 124 3.08 0.28 15.57
C MET A 124 3.04 -0.97 16.44
N GLU A 125 3.36 -0.86 17.74
CA GLU A 125 3.37 -2.01 18.65
C GLU A 125 1.96 -2.56 18.93
N THR A 126 0.92 -1.77 18.71
CA THR A 126 -0.48 -2.20 18.91
C THR A 126 -1.06 -2.95 17.72
N LEU A 127 -0.38 -2.98 16.58
CA LEU A 127 -0.86 -3.61 15.36
C LEU A 127 -0.55 -5.11 15.36
N PRO A 128 -1.53 -5.97 15.04
CA PRO A 128 -1.31 -7.41 14.92
C PRO A 128 -0.20 -7.77 13.93
N GLU A 129 -0.12 -7.03 12.83
CA GLU A 129 0.86 -7.24 11.78
C GLU A 129 2.30 -7.04 12.28
N THR A 130 2.50 -6.17 13.25
CA THR A 130 3.82 -5.91 13.85
C THR A 130 4.38 -7.15 14.54
N ALA A 131 3.55 -7.85 15.31
CA ALA A 131 3.97 -9.09 15.97
C ALA A 131 4.39 -10.16 14.94
N SER A 132 3.60 -10.31 13.87
CA SER A 132 3.93 -11.21 12.77
C SER A 132 5.28 -10.87 12.14
N VAL A 133 5.49 -9.62 11.75
CA VAL A 133 6.72 -9.19 11.10
C VAL A 133 7.94 -9.37 12.01
N LYS A 134 7.84 -9.05 13.28
CA LYS A 134 8.91 -9.27 14.27
C LYS A 134 9.26 -10.75 14.43
N SER A 135 8.30 -11.67 14.26
CA SER A 135 8.53 -13.11 14.44
C SER A 135 9.53 -13.69 13.43
N TRP A 136 9.73 -13.03 12.28
CA TRP A 136 10.75 -13.43 11.29
C TRP A 136 11.90 -12.42 11.15
N GLY A 137 12.10 -11.56 12.15
CA GLY A 137 13.23 -10.64 12.20
C GLY A 137 13.01 -9.31 11.47
N GLY A 138 11.78 -9.05 11.02
CA GLY A 138 11.42 -7.77 10.42
C GLY A 138 11.08 -6.68 11.44
N ARG A 139 10.69 -5.52 10.96
CA ARG A 139 10.31 -4.36 11.78
C ARG A 139 9.12 -3.61 11.23
N ALA A 140 8.49 -2.81 12.07
CA ALA A 140 7.36 -1.96 11.73
C ALA A 140 7.73 -0.49 11.95
N VAL A 141 7.41 0.37 10.98
CA VAL A 141 7.79 1.79 10.97
C VAL A 141 6.56 2.66 10.70
N ALA A 142 6.32 3.68 11.53
CA ALA A 142 5.39 4.74 11.24
C ALA A 142 6.15 5.91 10.61
N ILE A 143 5.66 6.41 9.48
CA ILE A 143 6.20 7.61 8.83
C ILE A 143 5.17 8.74 9.02
N PRO A 144 5.50 9.81 9.78
CA PRO A 144 4.61 10.95 9.94
C PRO A 144 4.33 11.62 8.59
N PHE A 145 3.10 12.08 8.39
CA PHE A 145 2.78 12.84 7.18
C PHE A 145 3.45 14.23 7.24
N GLU A 146 4.33 14.47 6.30
CA GLU A 146 5.00 15.77 6.13
C GLU A 146 4.04 16.83 5.61
N PHE A 147 3.08 16.41 4.76
CA PHE A 147 2.04 17.26 4.19
C PHE A 147 0.67 16.82 4.67
N GLN A 148 -0.02 17.70 5.40
CA GLN A 148 -1.38 17.45 5.88
C GLN A 148 -2.38 17.59 4.72
N ARG A 149 -2.44 16.59 3.86
CA ARG A 149 -3.39 16.45 2.77
C ARG A 149 -4.19 15.17 2.98
N SER A 150 -5.47 15.19 2.60
CA SER A 150 -6.29 13.99 2.61
C SER A 150 -7.20 13.95 1.39
N THR A 151 -7.51 12.76 0.92
CA THR A 151 -8.50 12.55 -0.15
C THR A 151 -9.85 13.13 0.24
N THR A 152 -10.29 12.94 1.47
CA THR A 152 -11.54 13.49 2.00
C THR A 152 -11.58 15.03 1.93
N SER A 153 -10.47 15.69 2.28
CA SER A 153 -10.34 17.15 2.19
C SER A 153 -10.42 17.64 0.74
N LEU A 154 -9.79 16.93 -0.19
CA LEU A 154 -9.84 17.25 -1.62
C LEU A 154 -11.25 17.10 -2.18
N ILE A 155 -11.95 16.01 -1.88
CA ILE A 155 -13.34 15.79 -2.27
C ILE A 155 -14.25 16.91 -1.73
N GLY A 156 -14.05 17.30 -0.48
CA GLY A 156 -14.79 18.40 0.15
C GLY A 156 -14.60 19.74 -0.56
N LYS A 157 -13.43 20.00 -1.13
CA LYS A 157 -13.17 21.21 -1.94
C LYS A 157 -13.85 21.16 -3.31
N ILE A 158 -13.91 20.00 -3.93
CA ILE A 158 -14.53 19.83 -5.25
C ILE A 158 -16.06 20.00 -5.17
N ARG A 159 -16.66 19.61 -4.04
CA ARG A 159 -18.13 19.71 -3.82
C ARG A 159 -18.64 21.08 -3.41
N ARG A 160 -17.79 22.08 -3.23
CA ARG A 160 -18.13 23.48 -2.94
C ARG A 160 -18.31 24.29 -4.22
#